data_cc88e377b47cc6425cd060fee9fafc83
#
_entry.id   cc88e377b47cc6425cd060fee9fafc83
#
_cell.length_a   1.000
_cell.length_b   1.000
_cell.length_c   1.000
_cell.angle_alpha   90.00
_cell.angle_beta   90.00
_cell.angle_gamma   90.00
#
_symmetry.space_group_name_H-M   'P 1'
#
loop_
_entity.id
_entity.type
_entity.pdbx_description
1 polymer ?
#
loop_
_entity_poly.entity_id
_entity_poly.type
_entity_poly.pdbx_seq_one_letter_code
_entity_poly.pdbx_strand_id
1 'polypeptide(L)'
;MARITIKDVAKLADVSLGTVSAILNNQGRISKETRQRVLEVVNKLDYVPQYAARSLKAKKKGALGLATFWDFELMSSKYFREIVQGITSVTSELGYKLHLINLEQTDLEERGLQTLASDGSLDGIFFLAPTVSQLILIKAALRKFPFVIIGASVKDPKVSFVDSDNYEGGRQVVNHLVKLGHQRIAFVYPDLEIFNAAHRLEGYKAGLRENGLPVHEELTVSLKDKQSGEECITQLLEANPTAIFAFHDLTVAKLISYLVGKGIRVPEDIAIIGFDDEEFCRFFDPPITTVRQPLRQMGKIAAQGLIERRLHGSGEAFQQVLSVRLIVRESCGAKLAWRKTIDSELVQS
;
A
#
# COMPACT_ATOMS: atom_id res chain seq x y z
N MET A 1 -12.23 41.39 -0.34
CA MET A 1 -11.72 41.76 0.97
C MET A 1 -10.20 41.59 0.98
N ALA A 2 -9.43 42.53 1.48
CA ALA A 2 -7.98 42.42 1.58
C ALA A 2 -7.64 41.30 2.58
N ARG A 3 -6.72 40.41 2.21
CA ARG A 3 -6.33 39.25 3.01
C ARG A 3 -5.51 39.67 4.22
N ILE A 4 -5.94 39.32 5.42
CA ILE A 4 -5.23 39.66 6.67
C ILE A 4 -3.87 38.96 6.71
N THR A 5 -2.84 39.69 7.06
CA THR A 5 -1.44 39.26 7.08
C THR A 5 -0.83 39.29 8.49
N ILE A 6 0.31 38.62 8.69
CA ILE A 6 1.05 38.66 9.96
C ILE A 6 1.47 40.11 10.31
N LYS A 7 1.61 41.00 9.31
CA LYS A 7 1.91 42.40 9.53
C LYS A 7 0.75 43.13 10.20
N ASP A 8 -0.47 42.76 9.86
CA ASP A 8 -1.67 43.36 10.45
C ASP A 8 -1.82 42.95 11.91
N VAL A 9 -1.53 41.67 12.21
CA VAL A 9 -1.48 41.16 13.60
C VAL A 9 -0.41 41.90 14.41
N ALA A 10 0.80 42.01 13.86
CA ALA A 10 1.91 42.68 14.54
C ALA A 10 1.59 44.16 14.85
N LYS A 11 0.99 44.88 13.87
CA LYS A 11 0.57 46.26 14.00
C LYS A 11 -0.53 46.43 15.07
N LEU A 12 -1.55 45.55 15.07
CA LEU A 12 -2.65 45.66 16.03
C LEU A 12 -2.26 45.20 17.45
N ALA A 13 -1.33 44.26 17.59
CA ALA A 13 -0.84 43.79 18.87
C ALA A 13 0.31 44.63 19.41
N ASP A 14 0.75 45.66 18.69
CA ASP A 14 1.90 46.56 19.01
C ASP A 14 3.16 45.77 19.39
N VAL A 15 3.57 44.85 18.50
CA VAL A 15 4.79 44.04 18.65
C VAL A 15 5.51 43.86 17.30
N SER A 16 6.76 43.42 17.35
CA SER A 16 7.49 43.09 16.14
C SER A 16 6.92 41.86 15.42
N LEU A 17 7.13 41.76 14.10
CA LEU A 17 6.83 40.58 13.30
C LEU A 17 7.48 39.30 13.87
N GLY A 18 8.73 39.47 14.39
CA GLY A 18 9.45 38.37 15.05
C GLY A 18 8.77 37.89 16.31
N THR A 19 8.19 38.79 17.10
CA THR A 19 7.45 38.47 18.32
C THR A 19 6.16 37.70 18.00
N VAL A 20 5.37 38.16 17.01
CA VAL A 20 4.18 37.40 16.57
C VAL A 20 4.57 36.00 16.07
N SER A 21 5.61 35.93 15.24
CA SER A 21 6.09 34.62 14.72
C SER A 21 6.56 33.69 15.84
N ALA A 22 7.27 34.19 16.85
CA ALA A 22 7.74 33.40 17.99
C ALA A 22 6.59 32.91 18.86
N ILE A 23 5.56 33.75 19.08
CA ILE A 23 4.35 33.36 19.83
C ILE A 23 3.55 32.25 19.12
N LEU A 24 3.33 32.42 17.82
CA LEU A 24 2.60 31.45 16.99
C LEU A 24 3.33 30.11 16.84
N ASN A 25 4.66 30.11 17.00
CA ASN A 25 5.50 28.91 16.95
C ASN A 25 5.85 28.32 18.34
N ASN A 26 5.30 28.88 19.41
CA ASN A 26 5.64 28.50 20.80
C ASN A 26 7.15 28.63 21.13
N GLN A 27 7.85 29.56 20.51
CA GLN A 27 9.29 29.78 20.65
C GLN A 27 9.59 31.06 21.44
N GLY A 28 10.76 31.10 22.10
CA GLY A 28 11.28 32.29 22.79
C GLY A 28 10.69 32.52 24.18
N ARG A 29 11.43 33.29 25.01
CA ARG A 29 10.99 33.77 26.32
C ARG A 29 10.20 35.06 26.13
N ILE A 30 8.88 34.95 26.00
CA ILE A 30 7.96 36.09 25.84
C ILE A 30 7.04 36.13 27.05
N SER A 31 6.77 37.37 27.58
CA SER A 31 5.91 37.54 28.72
C SER A 31 4.50 36.98 28.47
N LYS A 32 3.83 36.50 29.53
CA LYS A 32 2.46 36.00 29.46
C LYS A 32 1.48 37.04 28.90
N GLU A 33 1.64 38.30 29.31
CA GLU A 33 0.83 39.44 28.85
C GLU A 33 0.95 39.66 27.35
N THR A 34 2.21 39.72 26.84
CA THR A 34 2.44 39.92 25.40
C THR A 34 1.91 38.75 24.59
N ARG A 35 2.05 37.50 25.09
CA ARG A 35 1.51 36.32 24.43
C ARG A 35 -0.02 36.37 24.35
N GLN A 36 -0.67 36.74 25.44
CA GLN A 36 -2.12 36.82 25.50
C GLN A 36 -2.68 37.88 24.57
N ARG A 37 -2.08 39.10 24.59
CA ARG A 37 -2.46 40.18 23.71
C ARG A 37 -2.35 39.83 22.22
N VAL A 38 -1.29 39.15 21.81
CA VAL A 38 -1.13 38.69 20.42
C VAL A 38 -2.16 37.64 20.04
N LEU A 39 -2.46 36.65 20.93
CA LEU A 39 -3.46 35.63 20.67
C LEU A 39 -4.88 36.21 20.58
N GLU A 40 -5.22 37.20 21.38
CA GLU A 40 -6.49 37.93 21.29
C GLU A 40 -6.65 38.65 19.95
N VAL A 41 -5.57 39.31 19.44
CA VAL A 41 -5.58 39.93 18.13
C VAL A 41 -5.69 38.91 17.01
N VAL A 42 -5.00 37.76 17.11
CA VAL A 42 -5.09 36.66 16.16
C VAL A 42 -6.54 36.17 16.06
N ASN A 43 -7.20 35.95 17.22
CA ASN A 43 -8.59 35.52 17.26
C ASN A 43 -9.56 36.59 16.73
N LYS A 44 -9.36 37.85 17.12
CA LYS A 44 -10.19 38.98 16.66
C LYS A 44 -10.16 39.21 15.16
N LEU A 45 -9.00 38.93 14.53
CA LEU A 45 -8.80 39.08 13.09
C LEU A 45 -9.12 37.79 12.31
N ASP A 46 -9.47 36.72 12.99
CA ASP A 46 -9.56 35.36 12.39
C ASP A 46 -8.31 35.04 11.55
N TYR A 47 -7.14 35.44 12.07
CA TYR A 47 -5.89 35.30 11.35
C TYR A 47 -5.40 33.85 11.42
N VAL A 48 -5.38 33.19 10.28
CA VAL A 48 -4.77 31.86 10.12
C VAL A 48 -3.34 32.01 9.59
N PRO A 49 -2.32 31.56 10.37
CA PRO A 49 -0.92 31.64 9.92
C PRO A 49 -0.71 30.95 8.58
N GLN A 50 -0.18 31.65 7.58
CA GLN A 50 0.11 31.07 6.28
C GLN A 50 1.32 30.15 6.38
N TYR A 51 1.12 28.90 6.01
CA TYR A 51 2.15 27.86 5.98
C TYR A 51 3.32 28.23 5.05
N ALA A 52 3.01 28.87 3.90
CA ALA A 52 4.00 29.35 2.93
C ALA A 52 4.99 30.40 3.51
N ALA A 53 4.58 31.24 4.47
CA ALA A 53 5.47 32.20 5.12
C ALA A 53 6.39 31.54 6.18
N ARG A 54 6.01 30.37 6.71
CA ARG A 54 6.86 29.54 7.59
C ARG A 54 7.94 28.80 6.80
N SER A 55 7.61 28.27 5.62
CA SER A 55 8.53 27.51 4.77
C SER A 55 9.68 28.34 4.21
N LEU A 56 9.48 29.64 3.99
CA LEU A 56 10.52 30.55 3.51
C LEU A 56 11.63 30.81 4.54
N LYS A 57 11.37 30.70 5.85
CA LYS A 57 12.37 30.86 6.93
C LYS A 57 12.96 29.54 7.43
N ALA A 58 12.22 28.45 7.37
CA ALA A 58 12.70 27.13 7.68
C ALA A 58 13.07 26.43 6.38
N LYS A 59 14.24 25.79 6.29
CA LYS A 59 14.62 24.91 5.16
C LYS A 59 13.67 23.70 4.99
N LYS A 60 12.59 23.59 5.79
CA LYS A 60 11.58 22.54 5.80
C LYS A 60 10.24 23.09 5.33
N LYS A 61 9.60 22.39 4.40
CA LYS A 61 8.26 22.70 3.89
C LYS A 61 7.18 22.14 4.81
N GLY A 62 7.50 21.06 5.54
CA GLY A 62 6.61 20.36 6.48
C GLY A 62 5.48 19.60 5.77
N ALA A 63 5.70 19.21 4.53
CA ALA A 63 4.74 18.45 3.73
C ALA A 63 5.42 17.30 3.00
N LEU A 64 4.74 16.15 2.98
CA LEU A 64 5.14 14.95 2.25
C LEU A 64 4.04 14.58 1.27
N GLY A 65 4.41 14.03 0.11
CA GLY A 65 3.48 13.49 -0.87
C GLY A 65 3.28 11.99 -0.70
N LEU A 66 2.07 11.50 -0.94
CA LEU A 66 1.80 10.10 -1.26
C LEU A 66 1.25 10.05 -2.67
N ALA A 67 2.07 9.59 -3.59
CA ALA A 67 1.75 9.49 -5.01
C ALA A 67 1.28 8.07 -5.35
N THR A 68 0.17 7.99 -6.08
CA THR A 68 -0.40 6.75 -6.60
C THR A 68 -0.61 6.88 -8.10
N PHE A 69 -0.63 5.74 -8.79
CA PHE A 69 -0.94 5.62 -10.21
C PHE A 69 -2.27 4.86 -10.41
N TRP A 70 -3.07 4.77 -9.36
CA TRP A 70 -4.24 3.93 -9.29
C TRP A 70 -5.51 4.72 -9.58
N ASP A 71 -6.51 4.01 -10.07
CA ASP A 71 -7.85 4.54 -10.16
C ASP A 71 -8.51 4.72 -8.77
N PHE A 72 -9.66 5.36 -8.76
CA PHE A 72 -10.40 5.66 -7.54
C PHE A 72 -10.84 4.39 -6.79
N GLU A 73 -11.11 3.28 -7.50
CA GLU A 73 -11.56 2.03 -6.90
C GLU A 73 -10.46 1.43 -5.99
N LEU A 74 -9.22 1.40 -6.47
CA LEU A 74 -8.08 0.92 -5.68
C LEU A 74 -7.75 1.84 -4.49
N MET A 75 -7.98 3.15 -4.62
CA MET A 75 -7.82 4.09 -3.50
C MET A 75 -8.82 3.85 -2.37
N SER A 76 -9.96 3.21 -2.63
CA SER A 76 -10.94 2.83 -1.61
C SER A 76 -10.59 1.53 -0.87
N SER A 77 -9.60 0.76 -1.35
CA SER A 77 -9.19 -0.53 -0.78
C SER A 77 -8.64 -0.42 0.64
N LYS A 78 -8.71 -1.51 1.39
CA LYS A 78 -8.04 -1.63 2.70
C LYS A 78 -6.53 -1.44 2.56
N TYR A 79 -5.94 -1.92 1.48
CA TYR A 79 -4.51 -1.76 1.19
C TYR A 79 -4.09 -0.30 1.25
N PHE A 80 -4.76 0.58 0.52
CA PHE A 80 -4.49 2.02 0.54
C PHE A 80 -4.78 2.63 1.91
N ARG A 81 -5.94 2.36 2.46
CA ARG A 81 -6.44 2.93 3.72
C ARG A 81 -5.52 2.66 4.91
N GLU A 82 -5.07 1.42 5.09
CA GLU A 82 -4.18 1.03 6.19
C GLU A 82 -2.78 1.64 6.05
N ILE A 83 -2.25 1.72 4.83
CA ILE A 83 -0.94 2.36 4.57
C ILE A 83 -1.03 3.86 4.89
N VAL A 84 -2.08 4.56 4.42
CA VAL A 84 -2.31 5.97 4.74
C VAL A 84 -2.42 6.19 6.24
N GLN A 85 -3.15 5.34 6.97
CA GLN A 85 -3.26 5.42 8.42
C GLN A 85 -1.89 5.23 9.10
N GLY A 86 -1.07 4.32 8.60
CA GLY A 86 0.30 4.12 9.08
C GLY A 86 1.15 5.37 8.88
N ILE A 87 1.16 5.93 7.68
CA ILE A 87 1.91 7.15 7.34
C ILE A 87 1.44 8.33 8.19
N THR A 88 0.12 8.57 8.24
CA THR A 88 -0.45 9.73 8.95
C THR A 88 -0.21 9.67 10.45
N SER A 89 -0.15 8.49 11.06
CA SER A 89 0.16 8.35 12.49
C SER A 89 1.54 8.92 12.84
N VAL A 90 2.53 8.75 11.95
CA VAL A 90 3.90 9.26 12.14
C VAL A 90 4.03 10.72 11.70
N THR A 91 3.50 11.04 10.53
CA THR A 91 3.64 12.40 9.97
C THR A 91 2.96 13.45 10.85
N SER A 92 1.80 13.12 11.44
CA SER A 92 1.07 14.02 12.35
C SER A 92 1.86 14.32 13.64
N GLU A 93 2.47 13.28 14.25
CA GLU A 93 3.31 13.45 15.45
C GLU A 93 4.53 14.33 15.18
N LEU A 94 5.13 14.20 13.98
CA LEU A 94 6.31 14.95 13.58
C LEU A 94 6.01 16.29 12.90
N GLY A 95 4.72 16.69 12.85
CA GLY A 95 4.27 17.98 12.32
C GLY A 95 4.33 18.10 10.80
N TYR A 96 4.32 16.99 10.06
CA TYR A 96 4.21 16.96 8.61
C TYR A 96 2.75 16.81 8.16
N LYS A 97 2.42 17.47 7.05
CA LYS A 97 1.17 17.24 6.32
C LYS A 97 1.39 16.19 5.25
N LEU A 98 0.37 15.35 5.02
CA LEU A 98 0.37 14.40 3.92
C LEU A 98 -0.52 14.92 2.79
N HIS A 99 0.03 15.05 1.59
CA HIS A 99 -0.68 15.37 0.36
C HIS A 99 -0.88 14.09 -0.44
N LEU A 100 -2.13 13.77 -0.74
CA LEU A 100 -2.45 12.67 -1.66
C LEU A 100 -2.35 13.19 -3.09
N ILE A 101 -1.63 12.47 -3.95
CA ILE A 101 -1.33 12.86 -5.32
C ILE A 101 -1.69 11.67 -6.21
N ASN A 102 -2.71 11.81 -7.03
CA ASN A 102 -2.98 10.84 -8.08
C ASN A 102 -2.25 11.28 -9.35
N LEU A 103 -1.34 10.45 -9.83
CA LEU A 103 -0.56 10.71 -11.04
C LEU A 103 -1.26 10.07 -12.24
N GLU A 104 -1.65 10.87 -13.20
CA GLU A 104 -2.15 10.39 -14.49
C GLU A 104 -0.99 9.95 -15.39
N GLN A 105 -1.30 9.23 -16.46
CA GLN A 105 -0.28 8.71 -17.38
C GLN A 105 0.54 9.83 -18.06
N THR A 106 -0.06 10.99 -18.23
CA THR A 106 0.59 12.22 -18.73
C THR A 106 1.58 12.83 -17.74
N ASP A 107 1.36 12.63 -16.42
CA ASP A 107 2.27 13.10 -15.37
C ASP A 107 3.53 12.20 -15.24
N LEU A 108 3.49 11.02 -15.82
CA LEU A 108 4.59 10.05 -15.86
C LEU A 108 5.70 10.46 -16.84
N GLU A 109 5.50 11.51 -17.63
CA GLU A 109 6.62 12.12 -18.34
C GLU A 109 7.64 12.65 -17.33
N GLU A 110 8.92 12.51 -17.64
CA GLU A 110 10.04 12.94 -16.78
C GLU A 110 9.85 14.37 -16.25
N ARG A 111 9.25 15.24 -17.03
CA ARG A 111 8.93 16.63 -16.65
C ARG A 111 7.87 16.74 -15.55
N GLY A 112 6.83 15.93 -15.55
CA GLY A 112 5.77 15.98 -14.53
C GLY A 112 6.31 15.62 -13.14
N LEU A 113 7.04 14.50 -13.04
CA LEU A 113 7.69 14.09 -11.78
C LEU A 113 8.78 15.07 -11.33
N GLN A 114 9.56 15.65 -12.25
CA GLN A 114 10.54 16.69 -11.92
C GLN A 114 9.87 17.96 -11.41
N THR A 115 8.74 18.38 -11.99
CA THR A 115 7.96 19.54 -11.52
C THR A 115 7.47 19.31 -10.10
N LEU A 116 6.89 18.14 -9.81
CA LEU A 116 6.43 17.75 -8.47
C LEU A 116 7.55 17.83 -7.41
N ALA A 117 8.78 17.47 -7.78
CA ALA A 117 9.94 17.55 -6.89
C ALA A 117 10.49 18.98 -6.74
N SER A 118 10.38 19.81 -7.78
CA SER A 118 11.05 21.13 -7.88
C SER A 118 10.15 22.32 -7.57
N ASP A 119 8.80 22.14 -7.54
CA ASP A 119 7.84 23.21 -7.25
C ASP A 119 7.96 23.79 -5.84
N GLY A 120 8.70 23.10 -4.99
CA GLY A 120 8.97 23.58 -3.65
C GLY A 120 7.85 23.28 -2.65
N SER A 121 6.85 22.46 -2.96
CA SER A 121 5.71 22.14 -2.09
C SER A 121 6.00 21.02 -1.09
N LEU A 122 6.86 20.06 -1.45
CA LEU A 122 7.10 18.83 -0.69
C LEU A 122 8.56 18.70 -0.23
N ASP A 123 8.78 18.09 0.93
CA ASP A 123 10.09 17.69 1.44
C ASP A 123 10.51 16.29 0.96
N GLY A 124 9.53 15.43 0.64
CA GLY A 124 9.75 14.07 0.16
C GLY A 124 8.45 13.42 -0.31
N ILE A 125 8.56 12.27 -0.99
CA ILE A 125 7.42 11.58 -1.59
C ILE A 125 7.47 10.08 -1.27
N PHE A 126 6.31 9.51 -0.98
CA PHE A 126 6.04 8.08 -1.03
C PHE A 126 5.41 7.74 -2.38
N PHE A 127 5.86 6.67 -3.01
CA PHE A 127 5.20 6.08 -4.18
C PHE A 127 4.60 4.74 -3.79
N LEU A 128 3.30 4.58 -4.00
CA LEU A 128 2.57 3.39 -3.61
C LEU A 128 2.44 2.43 -4.78
N ALA A 129 3.01 1.24 -4.61
CA ALA A 129 3.00 0.11 -5.53
C ALA A 129 3.22 0.49 -7.01
N PRO A 130 4.31 1.21 -7.34
CA PRO A 130 4.63 1.52 -8.73
C PRO A 130 4.93 0.23 -9.50
N THR A 131 4.68 0.24 -10.81
CA THR A 131 5.14 -0.81 -11.71
C THR A 131 6.64 -0.69 -11.99
N VAL A 132 7.22 -1.71 -12.64
CA VAL A 132 8.63 -1.69 -13.05
C VAL A 132 8.94 -0.48 -13.94
N SER A 133 8.08 -0.23 -14.94
CA SER A 133 8.24 0.91 -15.86
C SER A 133 8.14 2.25 -15.14
N GLN A 134 7.17 2.40 -14.23
CA GLN A 134 7.00 3.60 -13.40
C GLN A 134 8.22 3.85 -12.49
N LEU A 135 8.77 2.81 -11.88
CA LEU A 135 9.95 2.94 -11.03
C LEU A 135 11.17 3.46 -11.82
N ILE A 136 11.35 3.03 -13.08
CA ILE A 136 12.41 3.53 -13.93
C ILE A 136 12.29 5.05 -14.11
N LEU A 137 11.08 5.55 -14.40
CA LEU A 137 10.80 6.97 -14.56
C LEU A 137 11.00 7.75 -13.24
N ILE A 138 10.51 7.25 -12.11
CA ILE A 138 10.71 7.83 -10.79
C ILE A 138 12.21 8.01 -10.50
N LYS A 139 13.01 6.98 -10.73
CA LYS A 139 14.46 7.04 -10.49
C LYS A 139 15.17 8.04 -11.41
N ALA A 140 14.75 8.14 -12.67
CA ALA A 140 15.32 9.09 -13.62
C ALA A 140 15.01 10.54 -13.24
N ALA A 141 13.75 10.81 -12.86
CA ALA A 141 13.27 12.14 -12.53
C ALA A 141 13.76 12.64 -11.15
N LEU A 142 13.80 11.75 -10.14
CA LEU A 142 13.98 12.12 -8.74
C LEU A 142 15.38 11.79 -8.17
N ARG A 143 16.44 11.92 -8.98
CA ARG A 143 17.83 11.54 -8.60
C ARG A 143 18.31 12.06 -7.25
N LYS A 144 17.89 13.25 -6.84
CA LYS A 144 18.31 13.94 -5.60
C LYS A 144 17.15 14.20 -4.63
N PHE A 145 15.92 14.00 -5.07
CA PHE A 145 14.76 14.25 -4.25
C PHE A 145 14.45 13.03 -3.36
N PRO A 146 14.22 13.21 -2.05
CA PRO A 146 13.96 12.10 -1.14
C PRO A 146 12.65 11.38 -1.47
N PHE A 147 12.71 10.07 -1.73
CA PHE A 147 11.53 9.25 -1.92
C PHE A 147 11.66 7.86 -1.29
N VAL A 148 10.53 7.23 -1.02
CA VAL A 148 10.40 5.85 -0.52
C VAL A 148 9.32 5.14 -1.32
N ILE A 149 9.61 3.92 -1.75
CA ILE A 149 8.64 3.03 -2.38
C ILE A 149 7.92 2.22 -1.30
N ILE A 150 6.60 2.10 -1.39
CA ILE A 150 5.79 1.25 -0.52
C ILE A 150 5.08 0.21 -1.39
N GLY A 151 5.23 -1.08 -1.06
CA GLY A 151 4.57 -2.17 -1.79
C GLY A 151 5.28 -2.55 -3.09
N ALA A 152 6.61 -2.39 -3.14
CA ALA A 152 7.45 -2.98 -4.19
C ALA A 152 8.86 -3.19 -3.64
N SER A 153 9.34 -4.43 -3.64
CA SER A 153 10.72 -4.78 -3.31
C SER A 153 11.59 -4.70 -4.55
N VAL A 154 12.67 -3.93 -4.49
CA VAL A 154 13.53 -3.67 -5.65
C VAL A 154 14.98 -4.06 -5.39
N LYS A 155 15.67 -4.59 -6.40
CA LYS A 155 17.07 -5.04 -6.33
C LYS A 155 18.07 -3.87 -6.53
N ASP A 156 17.73 -2.66 -6.09
CA ASP A 156 18.62 -1.51 -6.19
C ASP A 156 18.94 -0.98 -4.78
N PRO A 157 20.17 -1.13 -4.27
CA PRO A 157 20.51 -0.73 -2.90
C PRO A 157 20.40 0.78 -2.65
N LYS A 158 20.26 1.60 -3.69
CA LYS A 158 20.08 3.05 -3.59
C LYS A 158 18.63 3.47 -3.43
N VAL A 159 17.68 2.56 -3.61
CA VAL A 159 16.25 2.82 -3.49
C VAL A 159 15.77 2.41 -2.11
N SER A 160 15.14 3.34 -1.40
CA SER A 160 14.45 3.05 -0.15
C SER A 160 13.10 2.42 -0.44
N PHE A 161 12.80 1.29 0.20
CA PHE A 161 11.49 0.69 0.11
C PHE A 161 11.03 -0.01 1.39
N VAL A 162 9.72 -0.15 1.52
CA VAL A 162 9.05 -1.01 2.50
C VAL A 162 8.03 -1.86 1.78
N ASP A 163 8.11 -3.18 1.95
CA ASP A 163 7.20 -4.12 1.31
C ASP A 163 6.82 -5.26 2.27
N SER A 164 5.80 -6.01 1.93
CA SER A 164 5.49 -7.31 2.53
C SER A 164 6.23 -8.43 1.81
N ASP A 165 6.45 -9.55 2.50
CA ASP A 165 7.07 -10.72 1.89
C ASP A 165 6.10 -11.45 0.96
N ASN A 166 5.97 -10.90 -0.25
CA ASN A 166 5.09 -11.42 -1.30
C ASN A 166 5.52 -12.82 -1.79
N TYR A 167 6.85 -13.09 -1.80
CA TYR A 167 7.38 -14.40 -2.16
C TYR A 167 6.95 -15.45 -1.13
N GLU A 168 7.20 -15.18 0.15
CA GLU A 168 6.81 -16.08 1.23
C GLU A 168 5.29 -16.26 1.29
N GLY A 169 4.52 -15.20 1.03
CA GLY A 169 3.06 -15.28 0.96
C GLY A 169 2.58 -16.26 -0.11
N GLY A 170 3.12 -16.19 -1.32
CA GLY A 170 2.82 -17.14 -2.40
C GLY A 170 3.21 -18.57 -2.05
N ARG A 171 4.38 -18.75 -1.43
CA ARG A 171 4.88 -20.04 -0.95
C ARG A 171 3.97 -20.66 0.12
N GLN A 172 3.53 -19.87 1.10
CA GLN A 172 2.61 -20.30 2.17
C GLN A 172 1.27 -20.77 1.62
N VAL A 173 0.72 -20.07 0.63
CA VAL A 173 -0.55 -20.45 -0.02
C VAL A 173 -0.43 -21.83 -0.67
N VAL A 174 0.61 -22.05 -1.48
CA VAL A 174 0.80 -23.34 -2.15
C VAL A 174 1.03 -24.45 -1.14
N ASN A 175 1.90 -24.26 -0.15
CA ASN A 175 2.16 -25.25 0.89
C ASN A 175 0.90 -25.61 1.68
N HIS A 176 0.00 -24.65 1.91
CA HIS A 176 -1.27 -24.89 2.56
C HIS A 176 -2.20 -25.73 1.67
N LEU A 177 -2.34 -25.38 0.39
CA LEU A 177 -3.19 -26.11 -0.55
C LEU A 177 -2.69 -27.55 -0.78
N VAL A 178 -1.37 -27.76 -0.89
CA VAL A 178 -0.79 -29.11 -1.00
C VAL A 178 -1.07 -29.94 0.25
N LYS A 179 -1.00 -29.39 1.45
CA LYS A 179 -1.38 -30.07 2.70
C LYS A 179 -2.85 -30.48 2.73
N LEU A 180 -3.71 -29.79 1.99
CA LEU A 180 -5.13 -30.17 1.80
C LEU A 180 -5.35 -31.17 0.67
N GLY A 181 -4.27 -31.63 -0.02
CA GLY A 181 -4.31 -32.64 -1.07
C GLY A 181 -4.40 -32.09 -2.49
N HIS A 182 -4.33 -30.78 -2.68
CA HIS A 182 -4.38 -30.20 -4.01
C HIS A 182 -3.04 -30.36 -4.74
N GLN A 183 -3.08 -30.87 -5.97
CA GLN A 183 -1.91 -31.04 -6.83
C GLN A 183 -1.94 -30.15 -8.08
N ARG A 184 -3.14 -29.82 -8.57
CA ARG A 184 -3.33 -28.89 -9.70
C ARG A 184 -3.82 -27.55 -9.16
N ILE A 185 -2.86 -26.71 -8.80
CA ILE A 185 -3.08 -25.38 -8.19
C ILE A 185 -2.84 -24.35 -9.28
N ALA A 186 -3.80 -23.49 -9.54
CA ALA A 186 -3.64 -22.39 -10.47
C ALA A 186 -3.21 -21.09 -9.77
N PHE A 187 -2.56 -20.18 -10.50
CA PHE A 187 -2.29 -18.82 -10.07
C PHE A 187 -2.83 -17.80 -11.07
N VAL A 188 -3.69 -16.91 -10.61
CA VAL A 188 -4.31 -15.85 -11.42
C VAL A 188 -3.77 -14.49 -10.98
N TYR A 189 -3.20 -13.72 -11.90
CA TYR A 189 -2.55 -12.45 -11.62
C TYR A 189 -2.84 -11.39 -12.70
N PRO A 190 -2.74 -10.07 -12.36
CA PRO A 190 -3.05 -9.00 -13.32
C PRO A 190 -1.95 -8.80 -14.36
N ASP A 191 -0.73 -8.50 -13.94
CA ASP A 191 0.41 -8.15 -14.78
C ASP A 191 1.73 -8.35 -14.02
N LEU A 192 2.78 -8.85 -14.68
CA LEU A 192 4.11 -9.02 -14.10
C LEU A 192 4.93 -7.72 -14.04
N GLU A 193 4.45 -6.64 -14.65
CA GLU A 193 4.96 -5.30 -14.40
C GLU A 193 4.71 -4.83 -12.95
N ILE A 194 3.78 -5.49 -12.25
CA ILE A 194 3.52 -5.29 -10.83
C ILE A 194 4.48 -6.17 -10.03
N PHE A 195 5.39 -5.56 -9.28
CA PHE A 195 6.40 -6.26 -8.46
C PHE A 195 5.80 -7.36 -7.58
N ASN A 196 4.67 -7.06 -6.92
CA ASN A 196 4.01 -8.00 -6.03
C ASN A 196 3.47 -9.22 -6.78
N ALA A 197 2.98 -9.05 -8.02
CA ALA A 197 2.52 -10.16 -8.84
C ALA A 197 3.68 -11.08 -9.23
N ALA A 198 4.81 -10.50 -9.65
CA ALA A 198 6.02 -11.26 -9.99
C ALA A 198 6.56 -12.02 -8.75
N HIS A 199 6.64 -11.38 -7.59
CA HIS A 199 7.13 -12.03 -6.37
C HIS A 199 6.16 -13.12 -5.86
N ARG A 200 4.84 -12.91 -5.93
CA ARG A 200 3.84 -13.95 -5.59
C ARG A 200 3.93 -15.14 -6.54
N LEU A 201 4.15 -14.90 -7.84
CA LEU A 201 4.36 -15.95 -8.83
C LEU A 201 5.62 -16.78 -8.54
N GLU A 202 6.73 -16.13 -8.19
CA GLU A 202 7.96 -16.85 -7.83
C GLU A 202 7.78 -17.66 -6.54
N GLY A 203 7.07 -17.13 -5.53
CA GLY A 203 6.69 -17.86 -4.33
C GLY A 203 5.78 -19.06 -4.62
N TYR A 204 4.79 -18.89 -5.49
CA TYR A 204 3.93 -19.96 -5.96
C TYR A 204 4.74 -21.10 -6.64
N LYS A 205 5.62 -20.75 -7.57
CA LYS A 205 6.51 -21.72 -8.23
C LYS A 205 7.44 -22.43 -7.26
N ALA A 206 7.96 -21.70 -6.27
CA ALA A 206 8.82 -22.28 -5.23
C ALA A 206 8.05 -23.28 -4.36
N GLY A 207 6.83 -22.92 -3.91
CA GLY A 207 5.96 -23.82 -3.15
C GLY A 207 5.62 -25.10 -3.91
N LEU A 208 5.35 -25.03 -5.22
CA LEU A 208 5.13 -26.24 -6.04
C LEU A 208 6.39 -27.13 -6.07
N ARG A 209 7.56 -26.55 -6.36
CA ARG A 209 8.84 -27.29 -6.46
C ARG A 209 9.20 -27.95 -5.12
N GLU A 210 9.03 -27.26 -3.99
CA GLU A 210 9.29 -27.79 -2.64
C GLU A 210 8.44 -29.01 -2.32
N ASN A 211 7.26 -29.11 -2.91
CA ASN A 211 6.35 -30.24 -2.74
C ASN A 211 6.44 -31.27 -3.88
N GLY A 212 7.44 -31.17 -4.76
CA GLY A 212 7.64 -32.10 -5.87
C GLY A 212 6.59 -32.01 -6.98
N LEU A 213 5.85 -30.88 -7.05
CA LEU A 213 4.82 -30.66 -8.06
C LEU A 213 5.40 -29.88 -9.26
N PRO A 214 4.98 -30.24 -10.49
CA PRO A 214 5.39 -29.51 -11.69
C PRO A 214 4.73 -28.14 -11.76
N VAL A 215 5.41 -27.18 -12.36
CA VAL A 215 4.87 -25.87 -12.74
C VAL A 215 4.26 -26.01 -14.13
N HIS A 216 2.94 -25.92 -14.22
CA HIS A 216 2.19 -25.97 -15.46
C HIS A 216 1.89 -24.57 -15.98
N GLU A 217 2.26 -24.24 -17.21
CA GLU A 217 2.04 -22.91 -17.78
C GLU A 217 0.54 -22.59 -17.91
N GLU A 218 -0.26 -23.59 -18.28
CA GLU A 218 -1.71 -23.46 -18.42
C GLU A 218 -2.44 -23.17 -17.09
N LEU A 219 -1.78 -23.38 -15.94
CA LEU A 219 -2.28 -23.02 -14.62
C LEU A 219 -1.81 -21.65 -14.11
N THR A 220 -1.02 -20.92 -14.92
CA THR A 220 -0.60 -19.56 -14.59
C THR A 220 -1.23 -18.57 -15.57
N VAL A 221 -2.22 -17.80 -15.12
CA VAL A 221 -3.07 -16.99 -15.99
C VAL A 221 -2.92 -15.51 -15.70
N SER A 222 -2.47 -14.75 -16.71
CA SER A 222 -2.48 -13.29 -16.68
C SER A 222 -3.84 -12.75 -17.11
N LEU A 223 -4.32 -11.73 -16.41
CA LEU A 223 -5.55 -11.01 -16.76
C LEU A 223 -5.30 -9.81 -17.68
N LYS A 224 -4.01 -9.50 -18.00
CA LYS A 224 -3.62 -8.30 -18.74
C LYS A 224 -4.09 -8.30 -20.19
N ASP A 225 -3.93 -9.42 -20.89
CA ASP A 225 -3.93 -9.48 -22.36
C ASP A 225 -5.24 -10.01 -22.98
N LYS A 226 -6.29 -10.22 -22.18
CA LYS A 226 -7.53 -10.83 -22.66
C LYS A 226 -8.69 -9.87 -22.60
N GLN A 227 -9.50 -9.86 -23.68
CA GLN A 227 -10.64 -8.96 -23.86
C GLN A 227 -11.72 -9.12 -22.79
N SER A 228 -11.79 -10.28 -22.13
CA SER A 228 -12.63 -10.45 -20.94
C SER A 228 -11.96 -11.35 -19.90
N GLY A 229 -12.09 -10.98 -18.63
CA GLY A 229 -11.65 -11.84 -17.51
C GLY A 229 -12.36 -13.21 -17.52
N GLU A 230 -13.56 -13.30 -18.09
CA GLU A 230 -14.33 -14.52 -18.24
C GLU A 230 -13.70 -15.53 -19.19
N GLU A 231 -13.12 -15.08 -20.31
CA GLU A 231 -12.38 -15.96 -21.23
C GLU A 231 -11.16 -16.57 -20.56
N CYS A 232 -10.43 -15.77 -19.76
CA CYS A 232 -9.29 -16.24 -19.00
C CYS A 232 -9.68 -17.37 -18.04
N ILE A 233 -10.80 -17.19 -17.34
CA ILE A 233 -11.26 -18.17 -16.35
C ILE A 233 -11.82 -19.41 -17.05
N THR A 234 -12.52 -19.28 -18.18
CA THR A 234 -12.98 -20.42 -18.97
C THR A 234 -11.81 -21.29 -19.41
N GLN A 235 -10.75 -20.72 -19.97
CA GLN A 235 -9.53 -21.45 -20.36
C GLN A 235 -8.82 -22.07 -19.15
N LEU A 236 -8.79 -21.37 -18.02
CA LEU A 236 -8.25 -21.93 -16.79
C LEU A 236 -8.99 -23.18 -16.33
N LEU A 237 -10.32 -23.17 -16.42
CA LEU A 237 -11.16 -24.33 -16.05
C LEU A 237 -10.92 -25.55 -16.96
N GLU A 238 -10.61 -25.34 -18.24
CA GLU A 238 -10.22 -26.43 -19.16
C GLU A 238 -8.94 -27.16 -18.71
N ALA A 239 -8.04 -26.46 -18.00
CA ALA A 239 -6.86 -27.05 -17.39
C ALA A 239 -7.16 -27.85 -16.11
N ASN A 240 -8.43 -27.97 -15.69
CA ASN A 240 -8.88 -28.73 -14.53
C ASN A 240 -8.10 -28.42 -13.24
N PRO A 241 -8.03 -27.16 -12.77
CA PRO A 241 -7.44 -26.85 -11.47
C PRO A 241 -8.34 -27.40 -10.35
N THR A 242 -7.75 -27.89 -9.27
CA THR A 242 -8.48 -28.23 -8.04
C THR A 242 -8.45 -27.11 -7.02
N ALA A 243 -7.54 -26.14 -7.19
CA ALA A 243 -7.45 -24.95 -6.37
C ALA A 243 -6.95 -23.75 -7.18
N ILE A 244 -7.35 -22.55 -6.79
CA ILE A 244 -6.92 -21.30 -7.40
C ILE A 244 -6.33 -20.40 -6.32
N PHE A 245 -5.09 -19.95 -6.52
CA PHE A 245 -4.52 -18.82 -5.82
C PHE A 245 -4.74 -17.57 -6.67
N ALA A 246 -5.50 -16.60 -6.18
CA ALA A 246 -5.74 -15.34 -6.86
C ALA A 246 -4.85 -14.23 -6.27
N PHE A 247 -4.41 -13.32 -7.12
CA PHE A 247 -3.48 -12.23 -6.77
C PHE A 247 -3.97 -11.41 -5.58
N HIS A 248 -5.26 -11.08 -5.49
CA HIS A 248 -5.85 -10.35 -4.37
C HIS A 248 -7.31 -10.76 -4.12
N ASP A 249 -7.86 -10.37 -2.96
CA ASP A 249 -9.18 -10.79 -2.50
C ASP A 249 -10.33 -10.32 -3.41
N LEU A 250 -10.21 -9.15 -4.04
CA LEU A 250 -11.21 -8.69 -5.00
C LEU A 250 -11.30 -9.62 -6.24
N THR A 251 -10.15 -10.13 -6.70
CA THR A 251 -10.14 -11.17 -7.74
C THR A 251 -10.86 -12.43 -7.26
N VAL A 252 -10.65 -12.86 -6.01
CA VAL A 252 -11.36 -14.01 -5.43
C VAL A 252 -12.87 -13.79 -5.47
N ALA A 253 -13.36 -12.64 -5.02
CA ALA A 253 -14.78 -12.33 -5.01
C ALA A 253 -15.40 -12.40 -6.43
N LYS A 254 -14.72 -11.84 -7.43
CA LYS A 254 -15.13 -11.93 -8.85
C LYS A 254 -15.12 -13.38 -9.34
N LEU A 255 -14.08 -14.16 -9.00
CA LEU A 255 -13.97 -15.58 -9.37
C LEU A 255 -15.09 -16.42 -8.76
N ILE A 256 -15.36 -16.28 -7.46
CA ILE A 256 -16.45 -17.04 -6.81
C ILE A 256 -17.79 -16.72 -7.47
N SER A 257 -18.10 -15.45 -7.71
CA SER A 257 -19.33 -15.05 -8.39
C SER A 257 -19.47 -15.70 -9.77
N TYR A 258 -18.37 -15.75 -10.54
CA TYR A 258 -18.35 -16.38 -11.85
C TYR A 258 -18.54 -17.91 -11.77
N LEU A 259 -17.81 -18.59 -10.86
CA LEU A 259 -17.87 -20.03 -10.68
C LEU A 259 -19.26 -20.49 -10.23
N VAL A 260 -19.85 -19.80 -9.25
CA VAL A 260 -21.22 -20.07 -8.79
C VAL A 260 -22.22 -19.90 -9.93
N GLY A 261 -22.07 -18.88 -10.78
CA GLY A 261 -22.88 -18.71 -12.00
C GLY A 261 -22.77 -19.86 -13.02
N LYS A 262 -21.67 -20.64 -12.97
CA LYS A 262 -21.45 -21.85 -13.77
C LYS A 262 -21.83 -23.14 -13.03
N GLY A 263 -22.39 -23.06 -11.82
CA GLY A 263 -22.74 -24.22 -11.00
C GLY A 263 -21.55 -24.90 -10.31
N ILE A 264 -20.38 -24.26 -10.28
CA ILE A 264 -19.16 -24.78 -9.63
C ILE A 264 -19.15 -24.27 -8.19
N ARG A 265 -19.03 -25.18 -7.24
CA ARG A 265 -19.08 -24.88 -5.80
C ARG A 265 -17.68 -24.59 -5.26
N VAL A 266 -17.61 -23.61 -4.38
CA VAL A 266 -16.41 -23.25 -3.65
C VAL A 266 -16.68 -23.51 -2.16
N PRO A 267 -15.89 -24.34 -1.48
CA PRO A 267 -14.64 -24.97 -1.92
C PRO A 267 -14.81 -26.41 -2.45
N GLU A 268 -16.02 -26.96 -2.56
CA GLU A 268 -16.27 -28.39 -2.82
C GLU A 268 -15.70 -28.89 -4.15
N ASP A 269 -15.83 -28.07 -5.21
CA ASP A 269 -15.35 -28.42 -6.55
C ASP A 269 -14.01 -27.75 -6.84
N ILE A 270 -13.82 -26.50 -6.40
CA ILE A 270 -12.56 -25.74 -6.54
C ILE A 270 -12.31 -24.93 -5.26
N ALA A 271 -11.16 -25.14 -4.62
CA ALA A 271 -10.70 -24.31 -3.50
C ALA A 271 -10.13 -22.97 -4.01
N ILE A 272 -10.32 -21.86 -3.25
CA ILE A 272 -9.80 -20.56 -3.63
C ILE A 272 -9.14 -19.86 -2.44
N ILE A 273 -7.96 -19.23 -2.68
CA ILE A 273 -7.25 -18.41 -1.70
C ILE A 273 -6.88 -17.07 -2.34
N GLY A 274 -7.03 -15.99 -1.58
CA GLY A 274 -6.69 -14.63 -1.96
C GLY A 274 -5.45 -14.07 -1.28
N PHE A 275 -5.35 -12.74 -1.31
CA PHE A 275 -4.29 -11.95 -0.67
C PHE A 275 -4.86 -10.58 -0.29
N ASP A 276 -4.43 -9.97 0.82
CA ASP A 276 -4.69 -8.67 1.43
C ASP A 276 -5.54 -8.71 2.72
N ASP A 277 -6.36 -9.75 2.92
CA ASP A 277 -7.30 -9.88 4.04
C ASP A 277 -8.26 -8.68 4.13
N GLU A 278 -8.91 -8.39 2.99
CA GLU A 278 -9.97 -7.36 2.91
C GLU A 278 -11.11 -7.66 3.92
N GLU A 279 -11.80 -6.62 4.37
CA GLU A 279 -12.83 -6.75 5.41
C GLU A 279 -13.98 -7.66 4.98
N PHE A 280 -14.38 -7.60 3.71
CA PHE A 280 -15.45 -8.43 3.17
C PHE A 280 -15.12 -9.93 3.18
N CYS A 281 -13.86 -10.35 3.23
CA CYS A 281 -13.46 -11.75 3.26
C CYS A 281 -14.12 -12.57 4.39
N ARG A 282 -14.45 -11.90 5.49
CA ARG A 282 -15.10 -12.54 6.66
C ARG A 282 -16.59 -12.78 6.47
N PHE A 283 -17.22 -11.98 5.63
CA PHE A 283 -18.66 -11.93 5.43
C PHE A 283 -19.06 -12.51 4.07
N PHE A 284 -18.07 -12.88 3.25
CA PHE A 284 -18.30 -13.53 1.96
C PHE A 284 -18.80 -14.98 2.17
N ASP A 285 -19.50 -15.53 1.21
CA ASP A 285 -19.97 -16.91 1.24
C ASP A 285 -19.38 -17.72 0.07
N PRO A 286 -18.48 -18.66 0.36
CA PRO A 286 -17.87 -18.97 1.67
C PRO A 286 -16.87 -17.89 2.13
N PRO A 287 -16.60 -17.74 3.46
CA PRO A 287 -15.57 -16.85 3.98
C PRO A 287 -14.20 -17.12 3.36
N ILE A 288 -13.57 -16.06 2.84
CA ILE A 288 -12.37 -16.17 1.99
C ILE A 288 -11.11 -16.37 2.83
N THR A 289 -10.39 -17.46 2.56
CA THR A 289 -9.01 -17.70 2.99
C THR A 289 -8.07 -16.78 2.22
N THR A 290 -7.14 -16.12 2.92
CA THR A 290 -6.31 -15.06 2.33
C THR A 290 -5.00 -14.88 3.08
N VAL A 291 -4.06 -14.12 2.53
CA VAL A 291 -2.81 -13.74 3.17
C VAL A 291 -2.91 -12.31 3.70
N ARG A 292 -2.69 -12.11 5.00
CA ARG A 292 -2.69 -10.80 5.63
C ARG A 292 -1.33 -10.14 5.53
N GLN A 293 -1.32 -8.89 5.08
CA GLN A 293 -0.17 -8.01 5.06
C GLN A 293 -0.15 -7.06 6.26
N PRO A 294 1.03 -6.68 6.78
CA PRO A 294 1.15 -5.72 7.89
C PRO A 294 1.10 -4.25 7.38
N LEU A 295 0.07 -3.90 6.61
CA LEU A 295 -0.04 -2.67 5.82
C LEU A 295 0.17 -1.39 6.64
N ARG A 296 -0.47 -1.29 7.81
CA ARG A 296 -0.29 -0.13 8.70
C ARG A 296 1.15 0.00 9.19
N GLN A 297 1.82 -1.13 9.47
CA GLN A 297 3.22 -1.12 9.88
C GLN A 297 4.14 -0.70 8.73
N MET A 298 3.83 -1.14 7.49
CA MET A 298 4.55 -0.68 6.29
C MET A 298 4.49 0.84 6.16
N GLY A 299 3.30 1.44 6.29
CA GLY A 299 3.14 2.89 6.27
C GLY A 299 3.92 3.62 7.36
N LYS A 300 3.92 3.10 8.60
CA LYS A 300 4.70 3.66 9.72
C LYS A 300 6.19 3.65 9.44
N ILE A 301 6.74 2.50 9.05
CA ILE A 301 8.17 2.33 8.77
C ILE A 301 8.60 3.22 7.60
N ALA A 302 7.79 3.30 6.55
CA ALA A 302 8.07 4.16 5.41
C ALA A 302 8.15 5.64 5.82
N ALA A 303 7.20 6.10 6.65
CA ALA A 303 7.19 7.48 7.13
C ALA A 303 8.38 7.79 8.04
N GLN A 304 8.69 6.93 9.00
CA GLN A 304 9.86 7.06 9.86
C GLN A 304 11.15 7.07 9.04
N GLY A 305 11.30 6.12 8.11
CA GLY A 305 12.49 6.02 7.26
C GLY A 305 12.68 7.22 6.34
N LEU A 306 11.60 7.76 5.74
CA LEU A 306 11.69 8.97 4.93
C LEU A 306 12.11 10.17 5.79
N ILE A 307 11.46 10.39 6.94
CA ILE A 307 11.70 11.57 7.76
C ILE A 307 13.05 11.48 8.49
N GLU A 308 13.30 10.40 9.22
CA GLU A 308 14.45 10.29 10.10
C GLU A 308 15.75 9.99 9.34
N ARG A 309 15.70 9.09 8.35
CA ARG A 309 16.90 8.68 7.62
C ARG A 309 17.17 9.56 6.40
N ARG A 310 16.15 9.83 5.58
CA ARG A 310 16.32 10.52 4.30
C ARG A 310 16.35 12.03 4.43
N LEU A 311 15.52 12.61 5.31
CA LEU A 311 15.43 14.08 5.47
C LEU A 311 16.33 14.62 6.57
N HIS A 312 16.47 13.90 7.69
CA HIS A 312 17.18 14.39 8.87
C HIS A 312 18.43 13.60 9.23
N GLY A 313 18.62 12.43 8.63
CA GLY A 313 19.73 11.52 8.89
C GLY A 313 20.84 11.58 7.84
N SER A 314 21.51 10.45 7.64
CA SER A 314 22.64 10.27 6.70
C SER A 314 22.23 10.43 5.22
N GLY A 315 20.95 10.38 4.90
CA GLY A 315 20.44 10.31 3.53
C GLY A 315 20.55 8.91 2.91
N GLU A 316 21.02 7.91 3.66
CA GLU A 316 21.17 6.53 3.18
C GLU A 316 19.83 5.87 2.88
N ALA A 317 19.84 5.01 1.85
CA ALA A 317 18.68 4.19 1.53
C ALA A 317 18.47 3.11 2.60
N PHE A 318 17.21 2.73 2.80
CA PHE A 318 16.83 1.62 3.65
C PHE A 318 15.84 0.70 2.92
N GLN A 319 15.90 -0.57 3.26
CA GLN A 319 15.08 -1.59 2.64
C GLN A 319 14.50 -2.49 3.73
N GLN A 320 13.18 -2.63 3.75
CA GLN A 320 12.49 -3.41 4.76
C GLN A 320 11.43 -4.30 4.11
N VAL A 321 11.53 -5.60 4.35
CA VAL A 321 10.50 -6.58 3.99
C VAL A 321 9.88 -7.12 5.28
N LEU A 322 8.55 -7.13 5.34
CA LEU A 322 7.78 -7.52 6.52
C LEU A 322 7.06 -8.85 6.29
N SER A 323 7.07 -9.70 7.30
CA SER A 323 6.40 -11.00 7.23
C SER A 323 4.90 -10.88 7.02
N VAL A 324 4.34 -11.80 6.26
CA VAL A 324 2.91 -11.98 6.02
C VAL A 324 2.36 -13.19 6.78
N ARG A 325 1.05 -13.32 6.85
CA ARG A 325 0.39 -14.41 7.55
C ARG A 325 -0.80 -14.95 6.78
N LEU A 326 -0.85 -16.26 6.53
CA LEU A 326 -2.03 -16.92 5.99
C LEU A 326 -3.16 -16.92 7.05
N ILE A 327 -4.35 -16.50 6.63
CA ILE A 327 -5.59 -16.47 7.41
C ILE A 327 -6.53 -17.50 6.82
N VAL A 328 -6.57 -18.66 7.43
CA VAL A 328 -7.41 -19.77 6.97
C VAL A 328 -8.87 -19.53 7.35
N ARG A 329 -9.76 -19.62 6.35
CA ARG A 329 -11.21 -19.58 6.48
C ARG A 329 -11.83 -20.79 5.73
N GLU A 330 -12.93 -20.60 5.02
CA GLU A 330 -13.67 -21.72 4.44
C GLU A 330 -13.36 -21.98 2.96
N SER A 331 -13.07 -20.94 2.18
CA SER A 331 -12.91 -21.03 0.72
C SER A 331 -11.76 -21.93 0.25
N CYS A 332 -10.84 -22.32 1.12
CA CYS A 332 -9.75 -23.26 0.80
C CYS A 332 -10.08 -24.73 1.07
N GLY A 333 -11.28 -25.04 1.60
CA GLY A 333 -11.69 -26.42 1.89
C GLY A 333 -11.08 -27.05 3.16
N ALA A 334 -10.36 -26.28 4.00
CA ALA A 334 -9.74 -26.81 5.21
C ALA A 334 -10.74 -27.50 6.16
N LYS A 335 -11.97 -26.95 6.29
CA LYS A 335 -13.04 -27.55 7.09
C LYS A 335 -13.56 -28.86 6.49
N LEU A 336 -13.57 -29.00 5.16
CA LEU A 336 -14.00 -30.22 4.48
C LEU A 336 -12.98 -31.36 4.66
N ALA A 337 -11.70 -31.05 4.55
CA ALA A 337 -10.62 -31.98 4.79
C ALA A 337 -10.67 -32.52 6.23
N TRP A 338 -10.93 -31.67 7.21
CA TRP A 338 -11.04 -32.04 8.61
C TRP A 338 -12.25 -32.96 8.89
N ARG A 339 -13.40 -32.66 8.30
CA ARG A 339 -14.59 -33.57 8.40
C ARG A 339 -14.34 -34.98 7.83
N LYS A 340 -13.70 -35.06 6.65
CA LYS A 340 -13.36 -36.38 6.04
C LYS A 340 -12.42 -37.20 6.94
N THR A 341 -11.50 -36.57 7.64
CA THR A 341 -10.59 -37.25 8.59
C THR A 341 -11.36 -37.79 9.79
N ILE A 342 -12.25 -37.03 10.40
CA ILE A 342 -13.09 -37.46 11.52
C ILE A 342 -14.01 -38.61 11.10
N ASP A 343 -14.68 -38.48 9.96
CA ASP A 343 -15.59 -39.53 9.47
C ASP A 343 -14.82 -40.84 9.17
N SER A 344 -13.59 -40.77 8.68
CA SER A 344 -12.76 -41.97 8.45
C SER A 344 -12.27 -42.60 9.75
N GLU A 345 -12.01 -41.85 10.80
CA GLU A 345 -11.64 -42.37 12.12
C GLU A 345 -12.83 -43.00 12.86
N LEU A 346 -14.05 -42.45 12.68
CA LEU A 346 -15.27 -42.97 13.26
C LEU A 346 -15.75 -44.28 12.58
N VAL A 347 -15.40 -44.48 11.30
CA VAL A 347 -15.72 -45.72 10.57
C VAL A 347 -14.74 -46.87 10.87
N GLN A 348 -13.55 -46.52 11.42
CA GLN A 348 -12.52 -47.52 11.80
C GLN A 348 -12.56 -47.88 13.30
N SER A 349 -13.41 -47.24 14.10
CA SER A 349 -13.69 -47.53 15.50
C SER A 349 -14.99 -48.29 15.68
#